data_7ff3f3c9e78aef89ade49a7c2f00fae2
#
_entry.id   7ff3f3c9e78aef89ade49a7c2f00fae2
#
_cell.length_a   1.000
_cell.length_b   1.000
_cell.length_c   1.000
_cell.angle_alpha   90.00
_cell.angle_beta   90.00
_cell.angle_gamma   90.00
#
_symmetry.space_group_name_H-M   'P 1'
#
loop_
_entity.id
_entity.type
_entity.pdbx_description
1 polymer ?
#
loop_
_entity_poly.entity_id
_entity_poly.type
_entity_poly.pdbx_seq_one_letter_code
_entity_poly.pdbx_strand_id
1 'polypeptide(L)'
;PGGSTTPKGCREDDVAILNSAVFPGIQGGPLEHVIAAKAVALGEALQPEYKTYQEQVMKNAHVMAEQLMARGLRIVSGRTESHVMLVDLRPLKITGKTAETVLHSVGITVNKNAIPHDPRSRLSRRASVWARRQ
;
A
#
# COMPACT_ATOMS: atom_id res chain seq x y z
N PRO A 1 20.43 23.37 29.13
CA PRO A 1 21.31 22.75 28.17
C PRO A 1 20.78 21.36 27.87
N GLY A 2 19.91 21.26 26.86
CA GLY A 2 19.34 19.99 26.40
C GLY A 2 20.34 19.32 25.48
N GLY A 3 20.99 18.26 25.98
CA GLY A 3 21.81 17.40 25.13
C GLY A 3 20.96 16.74 24.07
N SER A 4 21.26 17.01 22.83
CA SER A 4 20.75 16.29 21.66
C SER A 4 21.21 14.84 21.78
N THR A 5 20.28 13.93 22.09
CA THR A 5 20.55 12.48 22.07
C THR A 5 20.48 12.00 20.63
N THR A 6 21.62 11.97 19.95
CA THR A 6 21.78 11.20 18.72
C THR A 6 21.53 9.72 18.99
N PRO A 7 20.79 8.99 18.13
CA PRO A 7 20.65 7.55 18.27
C PRO A 7 22.02 6.87 18.35
N LYS A 8 22.16 5.89 19.25
CA LYS A 8 23.41 5.13 19.40
C LYS A 8 23.87 4.58 18.05
N GLY A 9 25.04 5.05 17.59
CA GLY A 9 25.65 4.60 16.35
C GLY A 9 25.63 5.62 15.18
N CYS A 10 24.89 6.73 15.29
CA CYS A 10 24.99 7.82 14.31
C CYS A 10 26.09 8.81 14.73
N ARG A 11 26.94 9.16 13.79
CA ARG A 11 27.95 10.23 13.96
C ARG A 11 27.25 11.57 13.71
N GLU A 12 27.70 12.65 14.31
CA GLU A 12 27.17 14.00 14.06
C GLU A 12 27.25 14.38 12.59
N ASP A 13 28.32 13.96 11.90
CA ASP A 13 28.49 14.15 10.46
C ASP A 13 27.39 13.46 9.64
N ASP A 14 26.94 12.26 10.04
CA ASP A 14 25.87 11.53 9.34
C ASP A 14 24.54 12.29 9.46
N VAL A 15 24.27 12.88 10.61
CA VAL A 15 23.05 13.71 10.81
C VAL A 15 23.09 14.97 9.95
N ALA A 16 24.24 15.63 9.86
CA ALA A 16 24.41 16.80 9.02
C ALA A 16 24.22 16.48 7.53
N ILE A 17 24.78 15.35 7.07
CA ILE A 17 24.62 14.87 5.69
C ILE A 17 23.15 14.56 5.39
N LEU A 18 22.45 13.87 6.28
CA LEU A 18 21.04 13.54 6.12
C LEU A 18 20.16 14.81 6.09
N ASN A 19 20.41 15.74 7.00
CA ASN A 19 19.69 17.02 7.03
C ASN A 19 19.89 17.82 5.73
N SER A 20 21.12 17.88 5.24
CA SER A 20 21.43 18.58 3.99
C SER A 20 20.83 17.87 2.77
N ALA A 21 20.77 16.54 2.78
CA ALA A 21 20.11 15.78 1.73
C ALA A 21 18.60 16.02 1.70
N VAL A 22 17.97 16.21 2.85
CA VAL A 22 16.56 16.55 2.96
C VAL A 22 16.34 18.02 2.57
N PHE A 23 17.04 18.96 3.21
CA PHE A 23 16.94 20.39 2.91
C PHE A 23 18.36 21.00 2.85
N PRO A 24 18.75 21.63 1.74
CA PRO A 24 17.92 21.95 0.56
C PRO A 24 17.95 20.89 -0.57
N GLY A 25 18.45 19.67 -0.31
CA GLY A 25 18.66 18.68 -1.36
C GLY A 25 17.38 18.22 -2.08
N ILE A 26 16.37 17.79 -1.34
CA ILE A 26 15.12 17.25 -1.88
C ILE A 26 13.93 18.15 -1.58
N GLN A 27 13.89 18.77 -0.41
CA GLN A 27 12.79 19.60 0.09
C GLN A 27 13.12 21.10 -0.09
N GLY A 28 12.07 21.89 -0.22
CA GLY A 28 12.12 23.36 -0.28
C GLY A 28 11.01 23.96 0.56
N GLY A 29 10.37 25.00 0.05
CA GLY A 29 9.19 25.60 0.68
C GLY A 29 8.06 24.57 0.86
N PRO A 30 7.21 24.72 1.87
CA PRO A 30 6.14 23.77 2.14
C PRO A 30 5.11 23.75 0.99
N LEU A 31 4.64 22.56 0.63
CA LEU A 31 3.57 22.36 -0.35
C LEU A 31 2.22 22.60 0.33
N GLU A 32 1.80 23.85 0.45
CA GLU A 32 0.61 24.22 1.23
C GLU A 32 -0.68 23.60 0.72
N HIS A 33 -0.81 23.37 -0.59
CA HIS A 33 -1.93 22.64 -1.17
C HIS A 33 -2.00 21.17 -0.68
N VAL A 34 -0.85 20.52 -0.45
CA VAL A 34 -0.79 19.17 0.14
C VAL A 34 -1.18 19.21 1.62
N ILE A 35 -0.74 20.24 2.34
CA ILE A 35 -1.10 20.45 3.76
C ILE A 35 -2.61 20.67 3.87
N ALA A 36 -3.18 21.53 3.04
CA ALA A 36 -4.62 21.76 2.98
C ALA A 36 -5.40 20.47 2.65
N ALA A 37 -4.95 19.71 1.66
CA ALA A 37 -5.56 18.41 1.32
C ALA A 37 -5.53 17.42 2.47
N LYS A 38 -4.44 17.37 3.24
CA LYS A 38 -4.37 16.54 4.46
C LYS A 38 -5.36 17.02 5.52
N ALA A 39 -5.49 18.31 5.72
CA ALA A 39 -6.45 18.87 6.68
C ALA A 39 -7.89 18.48 6.33
N VAL A 40 -8.26 18.57 5.06
CA VAL A 40 -9.58 18.15 4.56
C VAL A 40 -9.78 16.65 4.78
N ALA A 41 -8.85 15.81 4.35
CA ALA A 41 -8.94 14.35 4.48
C ALA A 41 -9.06 13.90 5.95
N LEU A 42 -8.31 14.52 6.86
CA LEU A 42 -8.40 14.24 8.29
C LEU A 42 -9.71 14.77 8.89
N GLY A 43 -10.21 15.93 8.41
CA GLY A 43 -11.49 16.48 8.79
C GLY A 43 -12.66 15.54 8.39
N GLU A 44 -12.60 14.97 7.18
CA GLU A 44 -13.59 13.96 6.74
C GLU A 44 -13.50 12.69 7.59
N ALA A 45 -12.27 12.23 7.91
CA ALA A 45 -12.06 11.05 8.74
C ALA A 45 -12.58 11.18 10.17
N LEU A 46 -12.76 12.40 10.69
CA LEU A 46 -13.35 12.67 12.01
C LEU A 46 -14.88 12.63 12.00
N GLN A 47 -15.52 12.59 10.83
CA GLN A 47 -16.98 12.56 10.75
C GLN A 47 -17.52 11.18 11.10
N PRO A 48 -18.71 11.11 11.75
CA PRO A 48 -19.34 9.82 12.11
C PRO A 48 -19.59 8.91 10.90
N GLU A 49 -19.93 9.49 9.76
CA GLU A 49 -20.19 8.79 8.50
C GLU A 49 -18.97 8.04 7.98
N TYR A 50 -17.77 8.55 8.29
CA TYR A 50 -16.52 7.89 7.88
C TYR A 50 -16.34 6.52 8.54
N LYS A 51 -16.81 6.35 9.77
CA LYS A 51 -16.81 5.05 10.44
C LYS A 51 -17.67 4.04 9.69
N THR A 52 -18.90 4.42 9.35
CA THR A 52 -19.83 3.58 8.57
C THR A 52 -19.24 3.23 7.21
N TYR A 53 -18.62 4.20 6.55
CA TYR A 53 -17.90 3.98 5.29
C TYR A 53 -16.79 2.93 5.45
N GLN A 54 -15.95 3.04 6.47
CA GLN A 54 -14.85 2.10 6.71
C GLN A 54 -15.34 0.69 7.08
N GLU A 55 -16.41 0.58 7.84
CA GLU A 55 -17.04 -0.71 8.13
C GLU A 55 -17.55 -1.39 6.85
N GLN A 56 -18.11 -0.62 5.91
CA GLN A 56 -18.52 -1.16 4.63
C GLN A 56 -17.33 -1.56 3.76
N VAL A 57 -16.23 -0.81 3.77
CA VAL A 57 -14.98 -1.16 3.07
C VAL A 57 -14.45 -2.51 3.57
N MET A 58 -14.45 -2.72 4.88
CA MET A 58 -13.99 -3.98 5.49
C MET A 58 -14.90 -5.15 5.08
N LYS A 59 -16.21 -4.98 5.14
CA LYS A 59 -17.19 -5.99 4.70
C LYS A 59 -16.99 -6.35 3.22
N ASN A 60 -16.82 -5.36 2.36
CA ASN A 60 -16.60 -5.57 0.93
C ASN A 60 -15.29 -6.34 0.67
N ALA A 61 -14.22 -6.00 1.39
CA ALA A 61 -12.94 -6.70 1.26
C ALA A 61 -13.06 -8.18 1.68
N HIS A 62 -13.79 -8.42 2.77
CA HIS A 62 -14.03 -9.78 3.28
C HIS A 62 -14.81 -10.64 2.27
N VAL A 63 -15.94 -10.13 1.80
CA VAL A 63 -16.76 -10.82 0.78
C VAL A 63 -15.96 -11.06 -0.51
N MET A 64 -15.16 -10.07 -0.94
CA MET A 64 -14.31 -10.23 -2.12
C MET A 64 -13.29 -11.36 -1.92
N ALA A 65 -12.62 -11.42 -0.77
CA ALA A 65 -11.66 -12.48 -0.46
C ALA A 65 -12.33 -13.86 -0.49
N GLU A 66 -13.49 -14.01 0.14
CA GLU A 66 -14.28 -15.25 0.13
C GLU A 66 -14.67 -15.68 -1.28
N GLN A 67 -15.17 -14.75 -2.08
CA GLN A 67 -15.59 -15.02 -3.46
C GLN A 67 -14.42 -15.39 -4.37
N LEU A 68 -13.25 -14.80 -4.17
CA LEU A 68 -12.03 -15.18 -4.89
C LEU A 68 -11.57 -16.58 -4.50
N MET A 69 -11.59 -16.90 -3.21
CA MET A 69 -11.25 -18.24 -2.72
C MET A 69 -12.23 -19.30 -3.22
N ALA A 70 -13.53 -19.01 -3.23
CA ALA A 70 -14.54 -19.92 -3.78
C ALA A 70 -14.35 -20.21 -5.28
N ARG A 71 -13.67 -19.31 -6.01
CA ARG A 71 -13.29 -19.50 -7.42
C ARG A 71 -11.90 -20.13 -7.61
N GLY A 72 -11.32 -20.67 -6.57
CA GLY A 72 -10.04 -21.38 -6.62
C GLY A 72 -8.80 -20.47 -6.57
N LEU A 73 -8.96 -19.18 -6.29
CA LEU A 73 -7.84 -18.27 -6.05
C LEU A 73 -7.36 -18.41 -4.60
N ARG A 74 -6.07 -18.24 -4.39
CA ARG A 74 -5.48 -18.29 -3.06
C ARG A 74 -5.25 -16.87 -2.53
N ILE A 75 -5.83 -16.54 -1.39
CA ILE A 75 -5.43 -15.39 -0.59
C ILE A 75 -4.22 -15.78 0.26
N VAL A 76 -3.13 -15.01 0.20
CA VAL A 76 -1.84 -15.39 0.81
C VAL A 76 -1.96 -15.63 2.31
N SER A 77 -2.73 -14.83 3.01
CA SER A 77 -3.02 -14.97 4.46
C SER A 77 -4.19 -15.92 4.77
N GLY A 78 -4.87 -16.45 3.74
CA GLY A 78 -6.11 -17.22 3.89
C GLY A 78 -7.35 -16.36 4.20
N ARG A 79 -7.17 -15.09 4.54
CA ARG A 79 -8.24 -14.13 4.87
C ARG A 79 -7.73 -12.70 4.73
N THR A 80 -8.62 -11.73 4.86
CA THR A 80 -8.24 -10.32 5.07
C THR A 80 -8.93 -9.75 6.30
N GLU A 81 -8.19 -8.97 7.07
CA GLU A 81 -8.69 -8.22 8.24
C GLU A 81 -8.55 -6.71 8.00
N SER A 82 -8.31 -6.33 6.75
CA SER A 82 -8.17 -4.94 6.31
C SER A 82 -8.85 -4.74 4.96
N HIS A 83 -8.72 -3.55 4.40
CA HIS A 83 -9.16 -3.24 3.04
C HIS A 83 -8.25 -3.82 1.95
N VAL A 84 -7.18 -4.52 2.33
CA VAL A 84 -6.12 -5.03 1.45
C VAL A 84 -6.13 -6.54 1.45
N MET A 85 -5.93 -7.16 0.29
CA MET A 85 -5.68 -8.59 0.17
C MET A 85 -4.59 -8.88 -0.85
N LEU A 86 -3.86 -9.94 -0.62
CA LEU A 86 -2.79 -10.41 -1.48
C LEU A 86 -3.24 -11.69 -2.17
N VAL A 87 -3.51 -11.64 -3.48
CA VAL A 87 -4.00 -12.77 -4.27
C VAL A 87 -2.86 -13.48 -4.96
N ASP A 88 -2.69 -14.77 -4.72
CA ASP A 88 -1.70 -15.61 -5.39
C ASP A 88 -2.20 -16.07 -6.77
N LEU A 89 -1.54 -15.61 -7.82
CA LEU A 89 -1.90 -15.94 -9.20
C LEU A 89 -1.16 -17.17 -9.74
N ARG A 90 -0.32 -17.83 -8.95
CA ARG A 90 0.43 -19.01 -9.39
C ARG A 90 -0.47 -20.17 -9.83
N PRO A 91 -1.59 -20.45 -9.16
CA PRO A 91 -2.52 -21.50 -9.62
C PRO A 91 -3.06 -21.26 -11.03
N LEU A 92 -3.26 -20.00 -11.41
CA LEU A 92 -3.75 -19.63 -12.75
C LEU A 92 -2.65 -19.59 -13.81
N LYS A 93 -1.38 -19.77 -13.44
CA LYS A 93 -0.22 -19.69 -14.33
C LYS A 93 -0.06 -18.36 -15.09
N ILE A 94 -0.67 -17.28 -14.60
CA ILE A 94 -0.55 -15.93 -15.17
C ILE A 94 0.45 -15.09 -14.39
N THR A 95 1.04 -14.09 -15.05
CA THR A 95 1.95 -13.16 -14.38
C THR A 95 1.17 -11.99 -13.79
N GLY A 96 1.73 -11.33 -12.77
CA GLY A 96 1.14 -10.13 -12.22
C GLY A 96 1.04 -8.99 -13.23
N LYS A 97 1.99 -8.89 -14.18
CA LYS A 97 1.93 -7.91 -15.26
C LYS A 97 0.72 -8.17 -16.17
N THR A 98 0.48 -9.42 -16.56
CA THR A 98 -0.68 -9.78 -17.37
C THR A 98 -1.98 -9.46 -16.63
N ALA A 99 -2.08 -9.86 -15.36
CA ALA A 99 -3.25 -9.58 -14.55
C ALA A 99 -3.51 -8.08 -14.38
N GLU A 100 -2.46 -7.29 -14.09
CA GLU A 100 -2.56 -5.83 -13.99
C GLU A 100 -3.07 -5.20 -15.29
N THR A 101 -2.50 -5.60 -16.43
CA THR A 101 -2.91 -5.05 -17.74
C THR A 101 -4.38 -5.36 -18.05
N VAL A 102 -4.81 -6.62 -17.86
CA VAL A 102 -6.18 -7.04 -18.13
C VAL A 102 -7.18 -6.38 -17.16
N LEU A 103 -6.86 -6.33 -15.87
CA LEU A 103 -7.72 -5.70 -14.89
C LEU A 103 -7.83 -4.19 -15.09
N HIS A 104 -6.73 -3.54 -15.47
CA HIS A 104 -6.73 -2.11 -15.81
C HIS A 104 -7.64 -1.80 -17.00
N SER A 105 -7.67 -2.67 -18.03
CA SER A 105 -8.52 -2.46 -19.22
C SER A 105 -10.02 -2.50 -18.92
N VAL A 106 -10.41 -3.07 -17.77
CA VAL A 106 -11.80 -3.11 -17.28
C VAL A 106 -12.04 -2.19 -16.07
N GLY A 107 -11.15 -1.23 -15.85
CA GLY A 107 -11.30 -0.22 -14.79
C GLY A 107 -10.94 -0.70 -13.38
N ILE A 108 -10.28 -1.85 -13.23
CA ILE A 108 -9.84 -2.37 -11.94
C ILE A 108 -8.36 -2.07 -11.74
N THR A 109 -8.05 -1.13 -10.86
CA THR A 109 -6.67 -0.76 -10.54
C THR A 109 -6.09 -1.71 -9.48
N VAL A 110 -4.94 -2.29 -9.79
CA VAL A 110 -4.25 -3.24 -8.94
C VAL A 110 -2.74 -2.99 -8.94
N ASN A 111 -2.05 -3.47 -7.92
CA ASN A 111 -0.59 -3.41 -7.83
C ASN A 111 0.02 -4.81 -7.99
N LYS A 112 1.17 -4.86 -8.67
CA LYS A 112 2.02 -6.05 -8.72
C LYS A 112 2.91 -6.09 -7.47
N ASN A 113 2.69 -7.09 -6.63
CA ASN A 113 3.52 -7.30 -5.45
C ASN A 113 4.17 -8.68 -5.46
N ALA A 114 5.27 -8.82 -4.76
CA ALA A 114 5.88 -10.11 -4.54
C ALA A 114 5.10 -10.89 -3.48
N ILE A 115 4.96 -12.18 -3.70
CA ILE A 115 4.46 -13.11 -2.69
C ILE A 115 5.63 -13.48 -1.77
N PRO A 116 5.44 -13.62 -0.46
CA PRO A 116 6.47 -14.14 0.44
C PRO A 116 7.01 -15.49 -0.08
N HIS A 117 8.33 -15.64 -0.02
CA HIS A 117 9.03 -16.86 -0.45
C HIS A 117 8.83 -17.24 -1.93
N ASP A 118 8.57 -16.27 -2.82
CA ASP A 118 8.55 -16.52 -4.26
C ASP A 118 9.99 -16.68 -4.78
N PRO A 119 10.38 -17.86 -5.30
CA PRO A 119 11.75 -18.11 -5.77
C PRO A 119 12.11 -17.37 -7.07
N ARG A 120 11.18 -16.66 -7.68
CA ARG A 120 11.36 -15.98 -8.97
C ARG A 120 11.89 -14.56 -8.81
N SER A 121 12.55 -14.07 -9.87
CA SER A 121 13.03 -12.69 -9.93
C SER A 121 11.88 -11.67 -9.89
N ARG A 122 12.16 -10.43 -9.45
CA ARG A 122 11.15 -9.36 -9.35
C ARG A 122 10.39 -9.11 -10.66
N LEU A 123 11.00 -9.30 -11.81
CA LEU A 123 10.40 -9.05 -13.13
C LEU A 123 9.45 -10.18 -13.58
N SER A 124 9.63 -11.41 -13.10
CA SER A 124 8.83 -12.59 -13.47
C SER A 124 7.85 -13.04 -12.39
N ARG A 125 7.72 -12.28 -11.29
CA ARG A 125 6.88 -12.65 -10.17
C ARG A 125 5.41 -12.71 -10.57
N ARG A 126 4.78 -13.81 -10.23
CA ARG A 126 3.34 -13.99 -10.32
C ARG A 126 2.73 -13.28 -9.12
N ALA A 127 2.42 -12.01 -9.33
CA ALA A 127 2.09 -11.10 -8.27
C ALA A 127 0.68 -11.28 -7.76
N SER A 128 0.52 -10.79 -6.61
CA SER A 128 -0.73 -10.49 -5.93
C SER A 128 -1.38 -9.24 -6.49
N VAL A 129 -2.66 -9.23 -6.43
CA VAL A 129 -3.51 -8.12 -6.81
C VAL A 129 -4.00 -7.40 -5.56
N TRP A 130 -3.85 -6.10 -5.57
CA TRP A 130 -4.44 -5.22 -4.58
C TRP A 130 -5.56 -4.43 -5.25
N ALA A 131 -6.79 -4.64 -4.85
CA ALA A 131 -7.93 -3.93 -5.42
C ALA A 131 -8.24 -2.69 -4.58
N ARG A 132 -8.14 -1.52 -5.19
CA ARG A 132 -8.67 -0.26 -4.66
C ARG A 132 -9.90 0.10 -5.51
N ARG A 133 -11.05 0.24 -4.87
CA ARG A 133 -12.19 0.88 -5.52
C ARG A 133 -12.00 2.39 -5.40
N GLN A 134 -12.04 3.10 -6.51
CA GLN A 134 -12.25 4.54 -6.52
C GLN A 134 -13.68 4.85 -6.19
#